data_eb7692191f6260989c1bcc0029736ae4
#
_entry.id   eb7692191f6260989c1bcc0029736ae4
#
_cell.length_a   1.000
_cell.length_b   1.000
_cell.length_c   1.000
_cell.angle_alpha   90.00
_cell.angle_beta   90.00
_cell.angle_gamma   90.00
#
_symmetry.space_group_name_H-M   'P 1'
#
loop_
_entity.id
_entity.type
_entity.pdbx_description
1 polymer ?
#
loop_
_entity_poly.entity_id
_entity_poly.type
_entity_poly.pdbx_seq_one_letter_code
_entity_poly.pdbx_strand_id
1 'polypeptide(L)'
;MACSTLRLNYAKELVSLYCPTVIKGNISECKAFYGMTSHAHGVDADVLDEENIYESCKWLKEMALNLGCVVVCSGKIDVITDGKEVNLISNGCDMLSRITGTGCMLNVAIATFLASYSPLLACIKATCYYEVAAEKTKCEGPGTFHMHFMDEIYKLTSFDESLFKIEVLE
;
A
#
# COMPACT_ATOMS: atom_id res chain seq x y z
N MET A 1 5.91 6.53 -3.64
CA MET A 1 7.15 7.00 -4.32
C MET A 1 6.75 7.50 -5.69
N ALA A 2 7.39 8.45 -6.31
CA ALA A 2 7.02 8.89 -7.66
C ALA A 2 8.08 8.46 -8.66
N CYS A 3 7.64 8.05 -9.87
CA CYS A 3 8.50 7.45 -10.90
C CYS A 3 9.44 8.43 -11.63
N SER A 4 9.65 9.69 -11.18
CA SER A 4 10.65 10.54 -11.79
C SER A 4 12.06 10.13 -11.34
N THR A 5 13.03 10.17 -12.24
CA THR A 5 14.43 9.79 -11.97
C THR A 5 14.99 10.51 -10.74
N LEU A 6 14.69 11.80 -10.59
CA LEU A 6 15.13 12.58 -9.43
C LEU A 6 14.59 12.02 -8.11
N ARG A 7 13.28 11.78 -8.04
CA ARG A 7 12.64 11.26 -6.82
C ARG A 7 13.06 9.83 -6.50
N LEU A 8 13.26 9.02 -7.54
CA LEU A 8 13.77 7.66 -7.38
C LEU A 8 15.18 7.65 -6.78
N ASN A 9 16.07 8.51 -7.27
CA ASN A 9 17.43 8.62 -6.75
C ASN A 9 17.42 9.07 -5.28
N TYR A 10 16.63 10.08 -4.93
CA TYR A 10 16.46 10.49 -3.53
C TYR A 10 15.87 9.39 -2.66
N ALA A 11 14.87 8.65 -3.15
CA ALA A 11 14.29 7.54 -2.40
C ALA A 11 15.32 6.45 -2.11
N LYS A 12 16.16 6.08 -3.09
CA LYS A 12 17.26 5.12 -2.92
C LYS A 12 18.29 5.61 -1.91
N GLU A 13 18.69 6.88 -1.99
CA GLU A 13 19.60 7.51 -1.05
C GLU A 13 19.04 7.50 0.38
N LEU A 14 17.77 7.90 0.57
CA LEU A 14 17.12 7.89 1.87
C LEU A 14 17.05 6.49 2.47
N VAL A 15 16.67 5.49 1.67
CA VAL A 15 16.62 4.09 2.12
C VAL A 15 18.02 3.61 2.54
N SER A 16 19.04 3.93 1.77
CA SER A 16 20.43 3.56 2.08
C SER A 16 20.95 4.20 3.38
N LEU A 17 20.56 5.47 3.63
CA LEU A 17 21.03 6.22 4.80
C LEU A 17 20.27 5.89 6.10
N TYR A 18 18.97 5.68 6.01
CA TYR A 18 18.09 5.65 7.18
C TYR A 18 17.45 4.30 7.47
N CYS A 19 17.60 3.31 6.59
CA CYS A 19 17.05 1.96 6.77
C CYS A 19 15.59 2.00 7.26
N PRO A 20 14.63 2.48 6.46
CA PRO A 20 13.26 2.70 6.91
C PRO A 20 12.60 1.38 7.32
N THR A 21 11.73 1.42 8.31
CA THR A 21 10.96 0.27 8.78
C THR A 21 9.97 -0.24 7.73
N VAL A 22 9.40 0.68 6.93
CA VAL A 22 8.39 0.39 5.91
C VAL A 22 8.68 1.20 4.65
N ILE A 23 8.57 0.55 3.50
CA ILE A 23 8.56 1.19 2.19
C ILE A 23 7.20 0.93 1.54
N LYS A 24 6.54 2.00 1.09
CA LYS A 24 5.25 1.91 0.38
C LYS A 24 5.31 2.57 -0.99
N GLY A 25 4.76 1.88 -1.96
CA GLY A 25 4.55 2.37 -3.32
C GLY A 25 3.44 1.61 -4.03
N ASN A 26 3.03 2.07 -5.22
CA ASN A 26 2.27 1.24 -6.15
C ASN A 26 3.22 0.29 -6.90
N ILE A 27 2.66 -0.60 -7.74
CA ILE A 27 3.44 -1.63 -8.44
C ILE A 27 4.55 -1.01 -9.32
N SER A 28 4.25 0.05 -10.07
CA SER A 28 5.22 0.73 -10.94
C SER A 28 6.32 1.41 -10.13
N GLU A 29 5.99 1.99 -8.98
CA GLU A 29 6.95 2.61 -8.08
C GLU A 29 7.86 1.58 -7.42
N CYS A 30 7.31 0.45 -6.98
CA CYS A 30 8.09 -0.65 -6.40
C CYS A 30 9.02 -1.27 -7.44
N LYS A 31 8.55 -1.53 -8.68
CA LYS A 31 9.40 -2.01 -9.78
C LYS A 31 10.55 -1.06 -10.08
N ALA A 32 10.24 0.24 -10.24
CA ALA A 32 11.27 1.25 -10.50
C ALA A 32 12.31 1.33 -9.38
N PHE A 33 11.87 1.25 -8.13
CA PHE A 33 12.77 1.28 -6.98
C PHE A 33 13.67 0.03 -6.93
N TYR A 34 13.11 -1.14 -7.18
CA TYR A 34 13.85 -2.41 -7.17
C TYR A 34 14.78 -2.59 -8.39
N GLY A 35 14.64 -1.71 -9.40
CA GLY A 35 15.48 -1.73 -10.60
C GLY A 35 14.92 -2.59 -11.74
N MET A 36 13.65 -2.97 -11.67
CA MET A 36 12.94 -3.65 -12.76
C MET A 36 12.42 -2.63 -13.77
N THR A 37 12.44 -2.98 -15.05
CA THR A 37 11.84 -2.14 -16.10
C THR A 37 10.31 -2.21 -15.99
N SER A 38 9.67 -1.07 -15.77
CA SER A 38 8.22 -0.95 -15.90
C SER A 38 7.88 -0.40 -17.29
N HIS A 39 6.87 -0.95 -17.93
CA HIS A 39 6.36 -0.46 -19.22
C HIS A 39 5.36 0.69 -19.07
N ALA A 40 5.06 1.11 -17.84
CA ALA A 40 4.07 2.14 -17.56
C ALA A 40 4.67 3.55 -17.64
N HIS A 41 4.10 4.38 -18.50
CA HIS A 41 4.23 5.83 -18.49
C HIS A 41 3.03 6.41 -17.74
N GLY A 42 3.16 6.71 -16.44
CA GLY A 42 2.11 7.40 -15.69
C GLY A 42 1.88 6.89 -14.27
N VAL A 43 0.89 7.49 -13.63
CA VAL A 43 0.50 7.22 -12.22
C VAL A 43 -0.38 5.98 -12.12
N ASP A 44 -0.92 5.50 -13.23
CA ASP A 44 -1.80 4.33 -13.28
C ASP A 44 -0.96 3.05 -13.19
N ALA A 45 -1.36 2.16 -12.27
CA ALA A 45 -0.83 0.82 -12.20
C ALA A 45 -1.07 0.12 -13.53
N ASP A 46 -0.04 -0.53 -14.07
CA ASP A 46 -0.15 -1.27 -15.32
C ASP A 46 -1.15 -2.42 -15.12
N VAL A 47 -2.25 -2.43 -15.85
CA VAL A 47 -3.29 -3.47 -15.76
C VAL A 47 -2.68 -4.87 -15.98
N LEU A 48 -1.64 -4.96 -16.79
CA LEU A 48 -0.87 -6.20 -17.02
C LEU A 48 -0.12 -6.69 -15.77
N ASP A 49 0.20 -5.78 -14.83
CA ASP A 49 0.87 -6.14 -13.59
C ASP A 49 -0.10 -6.71 -12.55
N GLU A 50 -1.40 -6.40 -12.66
CA GLU A 50 -2.45 -6.96 -11.79
C GLU A 50 -2.83 -8.38 -12.21
N GLU A 51 -2.62 -8.78 -13.47
CA GLU A 51 -2.94 -10.13 -13.95
C GLU A 51 -2.02 -11.22 -13.40
N ASN A 52 -0.85 -10.84 -12.85
CA ASN A 52 0.10 -11.80 -12.29
C ASN A 52 0.55 -11.45 -10.87
N ILE A 53 -0.44 -11.33 -9.96
CA ILE A 53 -0.20 -10.99 -8.56
C ILE A 53 0.81 -11.93 -7.88
N TYR A 54 0.76 -13.22 -8.18
CA TYR A 54 1.65 -14.22 -7.57
C TYR A 54 3.11 -14.07 -8.00
N GLU A 55 3.38 -13.63 -9.23
CA GLU A 55 4.73 -13.25 -9.65
C GLU A 55 5.19 -11.99 -8.95
N SER A 56 4.29 -11.02 -8.79
CA SER A 56 4.59 -9.80 -8.06
C SER A 56 4.93 -10.08 -6.59
N CYS A 57 4.26 -11.02 -5.95
CA CYS A 57 4.57 -11.46 -4.59
C CYS A 57 6.00 -11.98 -4.45
N LYS A 58 6.51 -12.71 -5.44
CA LYS A 58 7.88 -13.29 -5.37
C LYS A 58 8.95 -12.19 -5.30
N TRP A 59 8.95 -11.24 -6.25
CA TRP A 59 9.95 -10.20 -6.26
C TRP A 59 9.75 -9.16 -5.16
N LEU A 60 8.50 -8.90 -4.70
CA LEU A 60 8.23 -8.05 -3.55
C LEU A 60 8.75 -8.68 -2.25
N LYS A 61 8.57 -9.99 -2.09
CA LYS A 61 9.13 -10.77 -0.97
C LYS A 61 10.66 -10.66 -0.96
N GLU A 62 11.29 -10.84 -2.12
CA GLU A 62 12.74 -10.68 -2.28
C GLU A 62 13.21 -9.24 -2.00
N MET A 63 12.48 -8.24 -2.51
CA MET A 63 12.75 -6.83 -2.23
C MET A 63 12.71 -6.53 -0.73
N ALA A 64 11.68 -6.99 -0.01
CA ALA A 64 11.56 -6.80 1.43
C ALA A 64 12.71 -7.45 2.20
N LEU A 65 13.08 -8.68 1.81
CA LEU A 65 14.20 -9.41 2.41
C LEU A 65 15.53 -8.67 2.21
N ASN A 66 15.80 -8.22 0.99
CA ASN A 66 17.05 -7.53 0.65
C ASN A 66 17.18 -6.16 1.33
N LEU A 67 16.06 -5.47 1.55
CA LEU A 67 16.03 -4.17 2.21
C LEU A 67 15.89 -4.25 3.74
N GLY A 68 15.55 -5.42 4.26
CA GLY A 68 15.34 -5.62 5.71
C GLY A 68 14.18 -4.81 6.28
N CYS A 69 13.15 -4.54 5.48
CA CYS A 69 11.99 -3.74 5.85
C CYS A 69 10.67 -4.36 5.36
N VAL A 70 9.55 -3.88 5.87
CA VAL A 70 8.24 -4.24 5.32
C VAL A 70 8.01 -3.46 4.02
N VAL A 71 7.59 -4.17 2.98
CA VAL A 71 7.16 -3.57 1.71
C VAL A 71 5.64 -3.63 1.61
N VAL A 72 5.03 -2.49 1.33
CA VAL A 72 3.60 -2.33 1.04
C VAL A 72 3.46 -1.90 -0.41
N CYS A 73 2.97 -2.78 -1.26
CA CYS A 73 2.69 -2.50 -2.67
C CYS A 73 1.19 -2.34 -2.86
N SER A 74 0.74 -1.08 -3.06
CA SER A 74 -0.68 -0.80 -3.22
C SER A 74 -1.14 -0.99 -4.67
N GLY A 75 -2.33 -1.60 -4.83
CA GLY A 75 -2.97 -1.88 -6.10
C GLY A 75 -4.46 -2.14 -5.94
N LYS A 76 -5.05 -2.92 -6.83
CA LYS A 76 -6.40 -3.46 -6.67
C LYS A 76 -6.44 -4.53 -5.56
N ILE A 77 -5.36 -5.27 -5.43
CA ILE A 77 -5.05 -6.12 -4.29
C ILE A 77 -3.73 -5.60 -3.74
N ASP A 78 -3.71 -5.22 -2.48
CA ASP A 78 -2.50 -4.76 -1.82
C ASP A 78 -1.64 -5.94 -1.40
N VAL A 79 -0.34 -5.85 -1.63
CA VAL A 79 0.65 -6.86 -1.21
C VAL A 79 1.47 -6.29 -0.06
N ILE A 80 1.48 -6.98 1.07
CA ILE A 80 2.26 -6.60 2.26
C ILE A 80 3.17 -7.76 2.66
N THR A 81 4.47 -7.50 2.73
CA THR A 81 5.46 -8.54 3.03
C THR A 81 6.64 -7.99 3.84
N ASP A 82 7.17 -8.81 4.73
CA ASP A 82 8.42 -8.59 5.46
C ASP A 82 9.59 -9.42 4.88
N GLY A 83 9.38 -10.07 3.74
CA GLY A 83 10.32 -10.99 3.13
C GLY A 83 10.18 -12.45 3.59
N LYS A 84 9.38 -12.74 4.61
CA LYS A 84 9.08 -14.11 5.10
C LYS A 84 7.66 -14.50 4.75
N GLU A 85 6.72 -13.66 5.10
CA GLU A 85 5.29 -13.83 4.89
C GLU A 85 4.79 -12.83 3.84
N VAL A 86 3.80 -13.22 3.05
CA VAL A 86 3.12 -12.34 2.10
C VAL A 86 1.64 -12.31 2.43
N ASN A 87 1.11 -11.12 2.63
CA ASN A 87 -0.31 -10.89 2.90
C ASN A 87 -0.93 -10.14 1.71
N LEU A 88 -1.99 -10.70 1.14
CA LEU A 88 -2.82 -10.08 0.11
C LEU A 88 -4.05 -9.48 0.77
N ILE A 89 -4.29 -8.19 0.55
CA ILE A 89 -5.47 -7.50 1.07
C ILE A 89 -6.33 -7.10 -0.12
N SER A 90 -7.59 -7.52 -0.10
CA SER A 90 -8.57 -7.25 -1.17
C SER A 90 -9.75 -6.42 -0.68
N ASN A 91 -9.57 -5.67 0.38
CA ASN A 91 -10.48 -4.61 0.77
C ASN A 91 -10.34 -3.39 -0.16
N GLY A 92 -11.14 -2.37 0.07
CA GLY A 92 -11.08 -1.12 -0.66
C GLY A 92 -12.17 -0.95 -1.71
N CYS A 93 -12.12 0.16 -2.41
CA CYS A 93 -13.06 0.47 -3.48
C CYS A 93 -12.40 1.34 -4.57
N ASP A 94 -12.98 1.32 -5.77
CA ASP A 94 -12.46 2.06 -6.94
C ASP A 94 -12.31 3.57 -6.72
N MET A 95 -13.05 4.14 -5.77
CA MET A 95 -12.97 5.57 -5.47
C MET A 95 -11.63 6.00 -4.89
N LEU A 96 -10.90 5.09 -4.22
CA LEU A 96 -9.56 5.36 -3.71
C LEU A 96 -8.57 5.71 -4.83
N SER A 97 -8.70 5.09 -6.00
CA SER A 97 -7.85 5.38 -7.17
C SER A 97 -8.22 6.69 -7.87
N ARG A 98 -9.45 7.19 -7.68
CA ARG A 98 -9.98 8.41 -8.32
C ARG A 98 -9.63 9.69 -7.57
N ILE A 99 -9.02 9.59 -6.39
CA ILE A 99 -8.68 10.73 -5.54
C ILE A 99 -7.18 10.78 -5.32
N THR A 100 -6.58 11.91 -5.69
CA THR A 100 -5.16 12.14 -5.43
C THR A 100 -4.91 12.28 -3.93
N GLY A 101 -3.89 11.58 -3.44
CA GLY A 101 -3.44 11.68 -2.05
C GLY A 101 -3.87 10.54 -1.13
N THR A 102 -4.80 9.67 -1.55
CA THR A 102 -5.22 8.49 -0.77
C THR A 102 -4.05 7.58 -0.38
N GLY A 103 -3.10 7.37 -1.31
CA GLY A 103 -1.88 6.63 -1.00
C GLY A 103 -0.98 7.32 0.04
N CYS A 104 -0.92 8.66 0.06
CA CYS A 104 -0.19 9.41 1.08
C CYS A 104 -0.90 9.35 2.44
N MET A 105 -2.23 9.39 2.44
CA MET A 105 -3.03 9.23 3.66
C MET A 105 -2.83 7.85 4.28
N LEU A 106 -2.78 6.79 3.47
CA LEU A 106 -2.47 5.45 3.95
C LEU A 106 -1.08 5.38 4.60
N ASN A 107 -0.07 6.10 4.08
CA ASN A 107 1.25 6.17 4.74
C ASN A 107 1.16 6.74 6.16
N VAL A 108 0.33 7.76 6.37
CA VAL A 108 0.10 8.34 7.70
C VAL A 108 -0.61 7.35 8.61
N ALA A 109 -1.61 6.63 8.10
CA ALA A 109 -2.27 5.57 8.86
C ALA A 109 -1.28 4.49 9.29
N ILE A 110 -0.44 3.97 8.38
CA ILE A 110 0.60 2.99 8.70
C ILE A 110 1.55 3.53 9.79
N ALA A 111 2.02 4.77 9.64
CA ALA A 111 2.91 5.39 10.63
C ALA A 111 2.26 5.49 12.02
N THR A 112 0.96 5.74 12.08
CA THR A 112 0.19 5.77 13.34
C THR A 112 0.15 4.40 14.00
N PHE A 113 -0.10 3.34 13.21
CA PHE A 113 -0.17 1.97 13.72
C PHE A 113 1.20 1.43 14.16
N LEU A 114 2.29 1.89 13.55
CA LEU A 114 3.66 1.53 13.97
C LEU A 114 3.99 1.95 15.42
N ALA A 115 3.25 2.90 15.97
CA ALA A 115 3.41 3.28 17.38
C ALA A 115 2.96 2.17 18.36
N SER A 116 2.14 1.20 17.93
CA SER A 116 1.49 0.22 18.80
C SER A 116 1.65 -1.24 18.36
N TYR A 117 2.07 -1.48 17.11
CA TYR A 117 2.16 -2.83 16.53
C TYR A 117 3.52 -3.09 15.92
N SER A 118 3.87 -4.37 15.77
CA SER A 118 5.04 -4.78 14.97
C SER A 118 4.89 -4.31 13.53
N PRO A 119 5.99 -4.06 12.79
CA PRO A 119 5.93 -3.45 11.47
C PRO A 119 4.98 -4.13 10.48
N LEU A 120 5.05 -5.46 10.35
CA LEU A 120 4.16 -6.20 9.46
C LEU A 120 2.70 -6.07 9.88
N LEU A 121 2.41 -6.30 11.16
CA LEU A 121 1.05 -6.21 11.68
C LEU A 121 0.49 -4.78 11.59
N ALA A 122 1.32 -3.75 11.81
CA ALA A 122 0.95 -2.35 11.64
C ALA A 122 0.50 -2.06 10.21
N CYS A 123 1.27 -2.53 9.21
CA CYS A 123 0.93 -2.35 7.80
C CYS A 123 -0.39 -3.06 7.44
N ILE A 124 -0.56 -4.32 7.87
CA ILE A 124 -1.78 -5.09 7.61
C ILE A 124 -2.99 -4.41 8.23
N LYS A 125 -2.95 -4.13 9.52
CA LYS A 125 -4.08 -3.51 10.24
C LYS A 125 -4.42 -2.12 9.70
N ALA A 126 -3.41 -1.28 9.45
CA ALA A 126 -3.63 0.06 8.92
C ALA A 126 -4.27 0.02 7.52
N THR A 127 -3.80 -0.86 6.64
CA THR A 127 -4.35 -1.02 5.29
C THR A 127 -5.79 -1.52 5.35
N CYS A 128 -6.06 -2.61 6.08
CA CYS A 128 -7.43 -3.13 6.23
C CYS A 128 -8.38 -2.10 6.83
N TYR A 129 -7.95 -1.41 7.89
CA TYR A 129 -8.75 -0.36 8.53
C TYR A 129 -9.09 0.77 7.55
N TYR A 130 -8.09 1.26 6.83
CA TYR A 130 -8.22 2.34 5.86
C TYR A 130 -9.17 1.95 4.72
N GLU A 131 -9.03 0.74 4.21
CA GLU A 131 -9.81 0.26 3.08
C GLU A 131 -11.25 -0.12 3.47
N VAL A 132 -11.47 -0.68 4.66
CA VAL A 132 -12.81 -0.90 5.20
C VAL A 132 -13.55 0.43 5.41
N ALA A 133 -12.85 1.50 5.83
CA ALA A 133 -13.43 2.83 5.88
C ALA A 133 -13.88 3.30 4.49
N ALA A 134 -13.06 3.05 3.47
CA ALA A 134 -13.41 3.39 2.09
C ALA A 134 -14.62 2.59 1.58
N GLU A 135 -14.72 1.30 1.89
CA GLU A 135 -15.87 0.46 1.53
C GLU A 135 -17.18 0.94 2.20
N LYS A 136 -17.10 1.46 3.43
CA LYS A 136 -18.25 2.00 4.17
C LYS A 136 -18.67 3.39 3.70
N THR A 137 -17.83 4.08 2.95
CA THR A 137 -18.07 5.45 2.52
C THR A 137 -19.17 5.53 1.48
N LYS A 138 -20.28 6.17 1.82
CA LYS A 138 -21.36 6.47 0.87
C LYS A 138 -21.07 7.81 0.19
N CYS A 139 -21.12 7.84 -1.13
CA CYS A 139 -20.82 9.03 -1.92
C CYS A 139 -21.61 9.09 -3.22
N GLU A 140 -21.75 10.28 -3.78
CA GLU A 140 -22.29 10.51 -5.12
C GLU A 140 -21.20 10.70 -6.18
N GLY A 141 -19.97 10.98 -5.72
CA GLY A 141 -18.82 11.19 -6.60
C GLY A 141 -17.53 11.42 -5.82
N PRO A 142 -16.40 11.67 -6.50
CA PRO A 142 -15.08 11.79 -5.84
C PRO A 142 -15.01 12.88 -4.78
N GLY A 143 -15.69 14.01 -4.97
CA GLY A 143 -15.68 15.13 -4.01
C GLY A 143 -16.36 14.75 -2.70
N THR A 144 -17.58 14.20 -2.76
CA THR A 144 -18.32 13.74 -1.58
C THR A 144 -17.66 12.52 -0.94
N PHE A 145 -17.06 11.64 -1.75
CA PHE A 145 -16.28 10.53 -1.23
C PHE A 145 -15.16 11.01 -0.31
N HIS A 146 -14.33 11.95 -0.75
CA HIS A 146 -13.20 12.42 0.05
C HIS A 146 -13.63 12.93 1.41
N MET A 147 -14.70 13.74 1.47
CA MET A 147 -15.22 14.26 2.73
C MET A 147 -15.77 13.16 3.63
N HIS A 148 -16.66 12.31 3.09
CA HIS A 148 -17.29 11.26 3.88
C HIS A 148 -16.30 10.15 4.29
N PHE A 149 -15.26 9.91 3.50
CA PHE A 149 -14.20 8.97 3.83
C PHE A 149 -13.43 9.39 5.08
N MET A 150 -13.14 10.68 5.24
CA MET A 150 -12.54 11.22 6.48
C MET A 150 -13.46 11.01 7.67
N ASP A 151 -14.77 11.20 7.48
CA ASP A 151 -15.76 10.95 8.52
C ASP A 151 -15.85 9.47 8.89
N GLU A 152 -15.76 8.56 7.91
CA GLU A 152 -15.76 7.12 8.17
C GLU A 152 -14.49 6.67 8.90
N ILE A 153 -13.31 7.20 8.54
CA ILE A 153 -12.07 6.96 9.29
C ILE A 153 -12.23 7.42 10.75
N TYR A 154 -12.81 8.59 10.97
CA TYR A 154 -13.04 9.13 12.33
C TYR A 154 -14.02 8.28 13.14
N LYS A 155 -15.05 7.73 12.52
CA LYS A 155 -16.09 6.91 13.19
C LYS A 155 -15.60 5.51 13.57
N LEU A 156 -14.55 5.01 12.93
CA LEU A 156 -14.02 3.68 13.22
C LEU A 156 -13.25 3.69 14.56
N THR A 157 -13.99 3.53 15.66
CA THR A 157 -13.46 3.54 17.02
C THR A 157 -13.07 2.13 17.52
N SER A 158 -13.46 1.08 16.79
CA SER A 158 -13.11 -0.31 17.09
C SER A 158 -12.86 -1.09 15.80
N PHE A 159 -11.93 -2.03 15.86
CA PHE A 159 -11.63 -2.95 14.76
C PHE A 159 -12.64 -4.09 14.74
N ASP A 160 -13.42 -4.17 13.67
CA ASP A 160 -14.13 -5.38 13.31
C ASP A 160 -13.29 -6.16 12.29
N GLU A 161 -12.44 -7.04 12.79
CA GLU A 161 -11.51 -7.82 11.96
C GLU A 161 -12.25 -8.83 11.06
N SER A 162 -13.55 -9.09 11.31
CA SER A 162 -14.37 -9.93 10.44
C SER A 162 -14.61 -9.31 9.05
N LEU A 163 -14.36 -8.01 8.90
CA LEU A 163 -14.46 -7.28 7.64
C LEU A 163 -13.17 -7.33 6.82
N PHE A 164 -12.08 -7.82 7.38
CA PHE A 164 -10.80 -7.87 6.71
C PHE A 164 -10.77 -9.04 5.71
N LYS A 165 -10.37 -8.74 4.48
CA LYS A 165 -10.23 -9.69 3.39
C LYS A 165 -8.75 -9.94 3.15
N ILE A 166 -8.18 -10.83 3.94
CA ILE A 166 -6.73 -11.14 3.93
C ILE A 166 -6.53 -12.57 3.47
N GLU A 167 -5.64 -12.77 2.52
CA GLU A 167 -5.10 -14.06 2.13
C GLU A 167 -3.61 -14.08 2.47
N VAL A 168 -3.16 -15.11 3.18
CA VAL A 168 -1.75 -15.29 3.56
C VAL A 168 -1.14 -16.33 2.63
N LEU A 169 -0.05 -15.97 1.94
CA LEU A 169 0.72 -16.87 1.10
C LEU A 169 2.00 -17.29 1.85
N GLU A 170 2.20 -18.60 1.95
CA GLU A 170 3.40 -19.20 2.55
C GLU A 170 4.65 -19.13 1.64
#